data_9385a06b3f50edfa9b97f10fd72973c8
#
_entry.id   9385a06b3f50edfa9b97f10fd72973c8
#
_cell.length_a   1.000
_cell.length_b   1.000
_cell.length_c   1.000
_cell.angle_alpha   90.00
_cell.angle_beta   90.00
_cell.angle_gamma   90.00
#
_symmetry.space_group_name_H-M   'P 1'
#
loop_
_entity.id
_entity.type
_entity.pdbx_description
1 polymer ?
#
loop_
_entity_poly.entity_id
_entity_poly.type
_entity_poly.pdbx_seq_one_letter_code
_entity_poly.pdbx_strand_id
1 'polypeptide(L)'
;MDSTTITSISQVDQNNNQNNEQNNQNESSEQSLRENLDFFQNVIDANSNFDFDREECFTLRYDDTCQNIAAGYSTGTLGIYNMEKPEESQDYKKSYNISTFPITCLRWKPYNKTTIILVTAEGYILQVHSKSGKILQEIIEENNPLMCVDYSLDGMLFATGGNDKYVRLYDDNTKTLIKKLERHRYDLPEHSNRIFAVKFSKKDPNLLLSGGWDNTILLYDIRSREVSNYLYGPHICGDGMDLKDDLLLTVSWEKEDQIQLFDLRMNKKIGVFQMNIKENNNENNKNKLDNVSYLYSCRFNPSNNTFCVTGSNKNYLRIYDYNNLNCDNITEERIKAIRDLNDLKHPCYCCDYNIKGNKLVYGSAKTKIDFLNLI
;
A
#
# COMPACT_ATOMS: atom_id res chain seq x y z
N MET A 1 -41.53 -12.87 51.98
CA MET A 1 -41.09 -11.80 51.06
C MET A 1 -40.01 -12.41 50.21
N ASP A 2 -40.34 -12.64 48.96
CA ASP A 2 -39.78 -13.67 48.11
C ASP A 2 -38.40 -13.35 47.53
N SER A 3 -37.50 -14.32 47.66
CA SER A 3 -36.16 -14.32 47.09
C SER A 3 -36.14 -14.42 45.53
N THR A 4 -37.27 -14.52 44.88
CA THR A 4 -37.48 -14.62 43.45
C THR A 4 -37.50 -13.27 42.71
N THR A 5 -37.70 -12.14 43.44
CA THR A 5 -37.82 -10.82 42.81
C THR A 5 -36.46 -10.13 42.61
N ILE A 6 -35.42 -10.53 43.38
CA ILE A 6 -34.08 -9.92 43.29
C ILE A 6 -33.26 -10.50 42.13
N THR A 7 -33.50 -11.78 41.76
CA THR A 7 -32.76 -12.43 40.64
C THR A 7 -33.24 -11.97 39.27
N SER A 8 -34.46 -11.47 39.11
CA SER A 8 -35.01 -11.00 37.83
C SER A 8 -34.51 -9.58 37.46
N ILE A 9 -34.20 -8.74 38.46
CA ILE A 9 -33.72 -7.37 38.23
C ILE A 9 -32.25 -7.40 37.77
N SER A 10 -31.43 -8.27 38.36
CA SER A 10 -30.02 -8.40 37.98
C SER A 10 -29.78 -8.98 36.56
N GLN A 11 -30.69 -9.82 36.08
CA GLN A 11 -30.61 -10.35 34.70
C GLN A 11 -31.08 -9.34 33.65
N VAL A 12 -32.03 -8.48 33.98
CA VAL A 12 -32.50 -7.42 33.06
C VAL A 12 -31.42 -6.34 32.92
N ASP A 13 -30.73 -5.97 34.03
CA ASP A 13 -29.66 -4.97 33.99
C ASP A 13 -28.41 -5.49 33.24
N GLN A 14 -28.09 -6.79 33.35
CA GLN A 14 -26.98 -7.38 32.59
C GLN A 14 -27.27 -7.47 31.10
N ASN A 15 -28.50 -7.82 30.70
CA ASN A 15 -28.90 -7.84 29.30
C ASN A 15 -28.96 -6.44 28.68
N ASN A 16 -29.40 -5.42 29.45
CA ASN A 16 -29.40 -4.04 28.99
C ASN A 16 -27.99 -3.48 28.83
N ASN A 17 -27.05 -3.83 29.71
CA ASN A 17 -25.67 -3.44 29.57
C ASN A 17 -24.98 -4.12 28.38
N GLN A 18 -25.21 -5.41 28.13
CA GLN A 18 -24.67 -6.10 26.96
C GLN A 18 -25.24 -5.56 25.63
N ASN A 19 -26.54 -5.23 25.60
CA ASN A 19 -27.13 -4.61 24.41
C ASN A 19 -26.64 -3.17 24.17
N ASN A 20 -26.37 -2.41 25.23
CA ASN A 20 -25.78 -1.07 25.12
C ASN A 20 -24.30 -1.13 24.69
N GLU A 21 -23.52 -2.10 25.18
CA GLU A 21 -22.14 -2.32 24.72
C GLU A 21 -22.07 -2.78 23.26
N GLN A 22 -22.97 -3.66 22.81
CA GLN A 22 -23.06 -4.06 21.41
C GLN A 22 -23.52 -2.92 20.49
N ASN A 23 -24.48 -2.10 20.91
CA ASN A 23 -24.90 -0.93 20.15
C ASN A 23 -23.79 0.12 20.07
N ASN A 24 -23.08 0.40 21.15
CA ASN A 24 -21.94 1.30 21.15
C ASN A 24 -20.77 0.79 20.28
N GLN A 25 -20.53 -0.52 20.26
CA GLN A 25 -19.53 -1.14 19.38
C GLN A 25 -19.94 -1.06 17.91
N ASN A 26 -21.23 -1.26 17.60
CA ASN A 26 -21.75 -1.12 16.24
C ASN A 26 -21.71 0.33 15.75
N GLU A 27 -22.10 1.29 16.58
CA GLU A 27 -22.00 2.72 16.25
C GLU A 27 -20.54 3.17 16.05
N SER A 28 -19.62 2.70 16.89
CA SER A 28 -18.20 3.00 16.73
C SER A 28 -17.59 2.36 15.48
N SER A 29 -18.05 1.16 15.09
CA SER A 29 -17.60 0.48 13.86
C SER A 29 -18.16 1.15 12.61
N GLU A 30 -19.44 1.57 12.62
CA GLU A 30 -20.03 2.34 11.52
C GLU A 30 -19.41 3.72 11.39
N GLN A 31 -19.07 4.38 12.49
CA GLN A 31 -18.39 5.67 12.46
C GLN A 31 -16.95 5.52 11.91
N SER A 32 -16.22 4.48 12.32
CA SER A 32 -14.91 4.14 11.77
C SER A 32 -14.95 3.79 10.29
N LEU A 33 -15.98 3.07 9.84
CA LEU A 33 -16.20 2.78 8.42
C LEU A 33 -16.50 4.06 7.62
N ARG A 34 -17.32 4.97 8.16
CA ARG A 34 -17.59 6.27 7.53
C ARG A 34 -16.34 7.14 7.46
N GLU A 35 -15.57 7.24 8.53
CA GLU A 35 -14.31 7.99 8.55
C GLU A 35 -13.28 7.42 7.56
N ASN A 36 -13.28 6.11 7.31
CA ASN A 36 -12.41 5.47 6.32
C ASN A 36 -12.91 5.67 4.89
N LEU A 37 -14.23 5.61 4.66
CA LEU A 37 -14.82 5.99 3.39
C LEU A 37 -14.58 7.46 3.10
N ASP A 38 -14.73 8.34 4.09
CA ASP A 38 -14.40 9.76 4.01
C ASP A 38 -12.91 9.99 3.78
N PHE A 39 -12.04 9.14 4.31
CA PHE A 39 -10.60 9.21 4.00
C PHE A 39 -10.32 8.88 2.53
N PHE A 40 -10.83 7.76 2.02
CA PHE A 40 -10.72 7.46 0.59
C PHE A 40 -11.40 8.54 -0.24
N GLN A 41 -12.54 9.05 0.21
CA GLN A 41 -13.23 10.17 -0.39
C GLN A 41 -12.37 11.45 -0.35
N ASN A 42 -11.72 11.77 0.76
CA ASN A 42 -10.86 12.96 0.88
C ASN A 42 -9.55 12.84 0.09
N VAL A 43 -8.95 11.65 -0.01
CA VAL A 43 -7.82 11.38 -0.92
C VAL A 43 -8.26 11.62 -2.36
N ILE A 44 -9.48 11.28 -2.66
CA ILE A 44 -10.17 11.47 -3.91
C ILE A 44 -10.56 12.97 -4.09
N ASP A 45 -11.17 13.60 -3.10
CA ASP A 45 -11.70 14.99 -3.13
C ASP A 45 -10.62 16.09 -3.12
N ALA A 46 -9.41 15.78 -2.63
CA ALA A 46 -8.26 16.68 -2.77
C ALA A 46 -7.93 17.03 -4.24
N ASN A 47 -8.55 16.33 -5.18
CA ASN A 47 -8.42 16.53 -6.62
C ASN A 47 -9.69 17.07 -7.31
N SER A 48 -10.54 17.81 -6.61
CA SER A 48 -11.67 18.64 -7.03
C SER A 48 -12.16 18.48 -8.48
N ASN A 49 -12.76 17.36 -8.83
CA ASN A 49 -13.74 17.17 -9.92
C ASN A 49 -14.17 15.70 -9.95
N PHE A 50 -14.87 15.28 -8.90
CA PHE A 50 -15.28 13.89 -8.73
C PHE A 50 -16.53 13.58 -9.54
N ASP A 51 -16.38 12.59 -10.39
CA ASP A 51 -17.45 11.91 -11.10
C ASP A 51 -17.58 10.51 -10.43
N PHE A 52 -18.64 10.27 -9.69
CA PHE A 52 -18.89 9.02 -8.95
C PHE A 52 -18.91 7.75 -9.82
N ASP A 53 -18.89 7.89 -11.14
CA ASP A 53 -18.84 6.80 -12.11
C ASP A 53 -17.40 6.35 -12.47
N ARG A 54 -16.37 6.80 -11.72
CA ARG A 54 -14.98 6.50 -12.06
C ARG A 54 -14.41 5.38 -11.22
N GLU A 55 -14.00 4.30 -11.87
CA GLU A 55 -13.13 3.28 -11.26
C GLU A 55 -11.70 3.81 -11.17
N GLU A 56 -11.13 3.84 -9.97
CA GLU A 56 -9.74 4.22 -9.74
C GLU A 56 -8.88 2.99 -9.47
N CYS A 57 -7.71 2.93 -10.09
CA CYS A 57 -6.76 1.85 -9.88
C CYS A 57 -5.88 2.16 -8.65
N PHE A 58 -6.14 1.50 -7.52
CA PHE A 58 -5.36 1.69 -6.29
C PHE A 58 -4.11 0.84 -6.21
N THR A 59 -4.10 -0.31 -6.85
CA THR A 59 -3.00 -1.26 -6.78
C THR A 59 -2.86 -2.03 -8.08
N LEU A 60 -1.64 -2.29 -8.52
CA LEU A 60 -1.36 -3.14 -9.67
C LEU A 60 0.00 -3.85 -9.52
N ARG A 61 0.11 -5.06 -10.08
CA ARG A 61 1.34 -5.85 -10.05
C ARG A 61 1.47 -6.74 -11.27
N TYR A 62 2.68 -6.80 -11.81
CA TYR A 62 3.08 -7.86 -12.73
C TYR A 62 3.13 -9.20 -11.99
N ASP A 63 2.79 -10.27 -12.71
CA ASP A 63 3.15 -11.61 -12.28
C ASP A 63 4.66 -11.87 -12.50
N ASP A 64 5.21 -12.91 -11.85
CA ASP A 64 6.63 -13.28 -11.95
C ASP A 64 7.09 -13.57 -13.39
N THR A 65 6.16 -13.85 -14.29
CA THR A 65 6.46 -14.14 -15.71
C THR A 65 6.32 -12.93 -16.61
N CYS A 66 5.78 -11.81 -16.09
CA CYS A 66 5.43 -10.61 -16.85
C CYS A 66 4.42 -10.86 -17.99
N GLN A 67 3.68 -11.96 -17.92
CA GLN A 67 2.62 -12.29 -18.89
C GLN A 67 1.29 -11.65 -18.52
N ASN A 68 1.07 -11.41 -17.22
CA ASN A 68 -0.16 -10.82 -16.72
C ASN A 68 0.11 -9.67 -15.76
N ILE A 69 -0.84 -8.73 -15.70
CA ILE A 69 -0.93 -7.71 -14.69
C ILE A 69 -2.26 -7.89 -13.97
N ALA A 70 -2.20 -7.91 -12.64
CA ALA A 70 -3.39 -7.79 -11.80
C ALA A 70 -3.55 -6.34 -11.34
N ALA A 71 -4.77 -5.83 -11.38
CA ALA A 71 -5.12 -4.48 -10.93
C ALA A 71 -6.35 -4.52 -10.03
N GLY A 72 -6.28 -3.85 -8.90
CA GLY A 72 -7.37 -3.70 -7.94
C GLY A 72 -7.93 -2.28 -7.98
N TYR A 73 -9.27 -2.20 -8.00
CA TYR A 73 -9.99 -0.95 -8.20
C TYR A 73 -10.80 -0.52 -6.98
N SER A 74 -11.12 0.78 -6.95
CA SER A 74 -11.97 1.41 -5.93
C SER A 74 -13.38 0.80 -5.84
N THR A 75 -13.86 0.20 -6.92
CA THR A 75 -15.16 -0.49 -7.00
C THR A 75 -15.17 -1.92 -6.46
N GLY A 76 -14.02 -2.42 -5.98
CA GLY A 76 -13.87 -3.84 -5.58
C GLY A 76 -13.70 -4.80 -6.75
N THR A 77 -13.49 -4.27 -7.95
CA THR A 77 -13.22 -5.05 -9.15
C THR A 77 -11.75 -5.45 -9.21
N LEU A 78 -11.48 -6.69 -9.59
CA LEU A 78 -10.14 -7.20 -9.95
C LEU A 78 -10.03 -7.31 -11.47
N GLY A 79 -9.12 -6.56 -12.05
CA GLY A 79 -8.76 -6.64 -13.48
C GLY A 79 -7.53 -7.51 -13.70
N ILE A 80 -7.58 -8.42 -14.67
CA ILE A 80 -6.43 -9.21 -15.11
C ILE A 80 -6.16 -8.88 -16.58
N TYR A 81 -4.97 -8.38 -16.88
CA TYR A 81 -4.55 -7.96 -18.20
C TYR A 81 -3.50 -8.93 -18.75
N ASN A 82 -3.73 -9.49 -19.91
CA ASN A 82 -2.80 -10.41 -20.58
C ASN A 82 -1.89 -9.63 -21.51
N MET A 83 -0.61 -9.55 -21.18
CA MET A 83 0.39 -8.77 -21.91
C MET A 83 0.86 -9.39 -23.24
N GLU A 84 0.48 -10.64 -23.50
CA GLU A 84 0.77 -11.33 -24.75
C GLU A 84 -0.32 -11.10 -25.82
N LYS A 85 -1.45 -10.52 -25.42
CA LYS A 85 -2.60 -10.26 -26.29
C LYS A 85 -2.67 -8.80 -26.70
N PRO A 86 -3.09 -8.50 -27.94
CA PRO A 86 -3.39 -7.13 -28.36
C PRO A 86 -4.50 -6.52 -27.49
N GLU A 87 -4.43 -5.20 -27.26
CA GLU A 87 -5.42 -4.46 -26.46
C GLU A 87 -6.86 -4.58 -27.02
N GLU A 88 -7.01 -4.73 -28.32
CA GLU A 88 -8.31 -4.89 -29.00
C GLU A 88 -8.89 -6.30 -28.84
N SER A 89 -8.11 -7.25 -28.33
CA SER A 89 -8.54 -8.64 -28.14
C SER A 89 -9.49 -8.76 -26.95
N GLN A 90 -10.56 -9.55 -27.09
CA GLN A 90 -11.46 -9.87 -25.94
C GLN A 90 -10.74 -10.59 -24.79
N ASP A 91 -9.61 -11.24 -25.06
CA ASP A 91 -8.80 -11.93 -24.06
C ASP A 91 -7.76 -11.02 -23.39
N TYR A 92 -7.63 -9.77 -23.81
CA TYR A 92 -6.67 -8.83 -23.22
C TYR A 92 -7.00 -8.49 -21.77
N LYS A 93 -8.28 -8.21 -21.48
CA LYS A 93 -8.74 -7.84 -20.12
C LYS A 93 -9.84 -8.78 -19.65
N LYS A 94 -9.68 -9.34 -18.45
CA LYS A 94 -10.75 -9.99 -17.68
C LYS A 94 -11.03 -9.21 -16.42
N SER A 95 -12.28 -8.97 -16.10
CA SER A 95 -12.70 -8.24 -14.91
C SER A 95 -13.61 -9.11 -14.07
N TYR A 96 -13.39 -9.09 -12.75
CA TYR A 96 -14.12 -9.86 -11.76
C TYR A 96 -14.59 -8.96 -10.62
N ASN A 97 -15.87 -8.93 -10.33
CA ASN A 97 -16.39 -8.25 -9.16
C ASN A 97 -16.14 -9.15 -7.95
N ILE A 98 -15.14 -8.79 -7.15
CA ILE A 98 -14.68 -9.60 -6.01
C ILE A 98 -15.30 -9.12 -4.70
N SER A 99 -15.43 -7.80 -4.53
CA SER A 99 -15.95 -7.16 -3.33
C SER A 99 -16.82 -5.96 -3.71
N THR A 100 -17.64 -5.50 -2.79
CA THR A 100 -18.33 -4.21 -2.87
C THR A 100 -17.49 -3.05 -2.32
N PHE A 101 -16.39 -3.36 -1.66
CA PHE A 101 -15.44 -2.40 -1.10
C PHE A 101 -14.15 -2.33 -1.92
N PRO A 102 -13.44 -1.19 -1.86
CA PRO A 102 -12.18 -1.01 -2.57
C PRO A 102 -11.17 -2.12 -2.31
N ILE A 103 -10.51 -2.58 -3.38
CA ILE A 103 -9.30 -3.39 -3.27
C ILE A 103 -8.13 -2.45 -3.04
N THR A 104 -7.60 -2.43 -1.83
CA THR A 104 -6.57 -1.49 -1.38
C THR A 104 -5.17 -1.94 -1.75
N CYS A 105 -4.91 -3.25 -1.73
CA CYS A 105 -3.62 -3.83 -2.08
C CYS A 105 -3.77 -5.23 -2.63
N LEU A 106 -2.87 -5.63 -3.53
CA LEU A 106 -2.81 -6.99 -4.05
C LEU A 106 -1.35 -7.44 -4.29
N ARG A 107 -1.14 -8.76 -4.24
CA ARG A 107 0.13 -9.41 -4.58
C ARG A 107 -0.12 -10.74 -5.30
N TRP A 108 0.71 -11.06 -6.27
CA TRP A 108 0.79 -12.41 -6.80
C TRP A 108 1.46 -13.32 -5.78
N LYS A 109 0.96 -14.55 -5.64
CA LYS A 109 1.62 -15.55 -4.81
C LYS A 109 2.93 -15.96 -5.49
N PRO A 110 4.09 -15.87 -4.81
CA PRO A 110 5.37 -16.31 -5.35
C PRO A 110 5.31 -17.74 -5.88
N TYR A 111 5.97 -17.99 -7.01
CA TYR A 111 6.02 -19.29 -7.68
C TYR A 111 4.67 -19.90 -8.08
N ASN A 112 3.59 -19.11 -8.00
CA ASN A 112 2.24 -19.53 -8.40
C ASN A 112 1.63 -18.51 -9.37
N LYS A 113 1.52 -18.90 -10.64
CA LYS A 113 1.05 -18.00 -11.72
C LYS A 113 -0.46 -17.72 -11.71
N THR A 114 -1.21 -18.35 -10.83
CA THR A 114 -2.67 -18.31 -10.87
C THR A 114 -3.35 -17.80 -9.61
N THR A 115 -2.60 -17.62 -8.53
CA THR A 115 -3.15 -17.17 -7.25
C THR A 115 -2.70 -15.76 -6.93
N ILE A 116 -3.67 -14.92 -6.61
CA ILE A 116 -3.49 -13.55 -6.15
C ILE A 116 -4.07 -13.47 -4.73
N ILE A 117 -3.33 -12.84 -3.82
CA ILE A 117 -3.88 -12.35 -2.56
C ILE A 117 -4.24 -10.89 -2.72
N LEU A 118 -5.38 -10.51 -2.21
CA LEU A 118 -5.80 -9.11 -2.16
C LEU A 118 -6.48 -8.80 -0.83
N VAL A 119 -6.45 -7.54 -0.46
CA VAL A 119 -7.08 -7.04 0.77
C VAL A 119 -8.03 -5.91 0.43
N THR A 120 -9.08 -5.77 1.23
CA THR A 120 -10.14 -4.78 1.01
C THR A 120 -10.27 -3.80 2.17
N ALA A 121 -10.88 -2.65 1.88
CA ALA A 121 -11.18 -1.63 2.89
C ALA A 121 -12.19 -2.10 3.95
N GLU A 122 -12.86 -3.23 3.77
CA GLU A 122 -13.77 -3.83 4.75
C GLU A 122 -13.07 -4.78 5.73
N GLY A 123 -11.79 -5.16 5.44
CA GLY A 123 -11.02 -6.07 6.28
C GLY A 123 -10.93 -7.50 5.76
N TYR A 124 -11.39 -7.76 4.54
CA TYR A 124 -11.22 -9.08 3.93
C TYR A 124 -9.82 -9.26 3.35
N ILE A 125 -9.28 -10.45 3.58
CA ILE A 125 -8.10 -11.01 2.93
C ILE A 125 -8.61 -12.13 2.03
N LEU A 126 -8.48 -11.97 0.72
CA LEU A 126 -9.02 -12.90 -0.26
C LEU A 126 -7.91 -13.48 -1.12
N GLN A 127 -7.88 -14.79 -1.26
CA GLN A 127 -7.07 -15.45 -2.29
C GLN A 127 -7.95 -15.79 -3.48
N VAL A 128 -7.57 -15.30 -4.66
CA VAL A 128 -8.38 -15.38 -5.88
C VAL A 128 -7.61 -16.09 -6.98
N HIS A 129 -8.30 -16.97 -7.70
CA HIS A 129 -7.75 -17.59 -8.90
C HIS A 129 -7.86 -16.65 -10.09
N SER A 130 -6.73 -16.19 -10.63
CA SER A 130 -6.63 -15.12 -11.64
C SER A 130 -7.36 -15.42 -12.96
N LYS A 131 -7.47 -16.70 -13.35
CA LYS A 131 -8.11 -17.06 -14.62
C LYS A 131 -9.63 -17.15 -14.56
N SER A 132 -10.21 -17.42 -13.39
CA SER A 132 -11.65 -17.64 -13.21
C SER A 132 -12.33 -16.64 -12.29
N GLY A 133 -11.56 -15.79 -11.56
CA GLY A 133 -12.09 -14.90 -10.55
C GLY A 133 -12.66 -15.60 -9.30
N LYS A 134 -12.49 -16.93 -9.19
CA LYS A 134 -13.02 -17.68 -8.06
C LYS A 134 -12.23 -17.37 -6.79
N ILE A 135 -12.93 -17.02 -5.72
CA ILE A 135 -12.36 -16.90 -4.38
C ILE A 135 -12.00 -18.31 -3.89
N LEU A 136 -10.72 -18.53 -3.61
CA LEU A 136 -10.17 -19.79 -3.14
C LEU A 136 -10.18 -19.85 -1.61
N GLN A 137 -9.93 -18.71 -0.97
CA GLN A 137 -9.86 -18.55 0.47
C GLN A 137 -10.28 -17.15 0.87
N GLU A 138 -10.92 -17.07 2.03
CA GLU A 138 -11.37 -15.84 2.65
C GLU A 138 -11.01 -15.84 4.14
N ILE A 139 -10.45 -14.73 4.61
CA ILE A 139 -10.15 -14.45 6.01
C ILE A 139 -10.66 -13.03 6.27
N ILE A 140 -11.26 -12.79 7.43
CA ILE A 140 -11.69 -11.46 7.84
C ILE A 140 -10.90 -11.00 9.07
N GLU A 141 -10.41 -9.78 9.03
CA GLU A 141 -9.94 -9.03 10.19
C GLU A 141 -11.05 -8.06 10.60
N GLU A 142 -11.86 -8.46 11.55
CA GLU A 142 -13.02 -7.68 11.99
C GLU A 142 -12.61 -6.26 12.45
N ASN A 143 -13.38 -5.26 12.06
CA ASN A 143 -13.17 -3.84 12.41
C ASN A 143 -11.79 -3.29 12.00
N ASN A 144 -11.13 -3.89 11.02
CA ASN A 144 -9.83 -3.46 10.53
C ASN A 144 -9.83 -3.29 9.00
N PRO A 145 -10.18 -2.10 8.50
CA PRO A 145 -9.92 -1.76 7.10
C PRO A 145 -8.47 -2.03 6.74
N LEU A 146 -8.24 -3.00 5.84
CA LEU A 146 -6.91 -3.39 5.42
C LEU A 146 -6.38 -2.46 4.33
N MET A 147 -5.12 -2.06 4.45
CA MET A 147 -4.46 -1.15 3.51
C MET A 147 -3.36 -1.83 2.72
N CYS A 148 -2.73 -2.85 3.28
CA CYS A 148 -1.58 -3.49 2.67
C CYS A 148 -1.49 -4.98 2.97
N VAL A 149 -0.88 -5.69 2.03
CA VAL A 149 -0.51 -7.10 2.13
C VAL A 149 0.79 -7.35 1.37
N ASP A 150 1.64 -8.22 1.87
CA ASP A 150 2.81 -8.70 1.13
C ASP A 150 3.09 -10.16 1.46
N TYR A 151 3.75 -10.88 0.52
CA TYR A 151 4.20 -12.25 0.70
C TYR A 151 5.68 -12.31 1.07
N SER A 152 6.04 -13.30 1.89
CA SER A 152 7.43 -13.75 2.00
C SER A 152 7.94 -14.28 0.65
N LEU A 153 9.26 -14.24 0.44
CA LEU A 153 9.87 -14.61 -0.83
C LEU A 153 9.50 -16.05 -1.26
N ASP A 154 9.38 -16.98 -0.30
CA ASP A 154 9.01 -18.37 -0.53
C ASP A 154 7.49 -18.60 -0.69
N GLY A 155 6.67 -17.56 -0.46
CA GLY A 155 5.22 -17.62 -0.51
C GLY A 155 4.57 -18.46 0.59
N MET A 156 5.32 -18.78 1.66
CA MET A 156 4.82 -19.58 2.78
C MET A 156 4.13 -18.73 3.85
N LEU A 157 4.51 -17.45 3.92
CA LEU A 157 3.95 -16.49 4.84
C LEU A 157 3.39 -15.30 4.09
N PHE A 158 2.42 -14.63 4.67
CA PHE A 158 2.01 -13.29 4.25
C PHE A 158 1.75 -12.41 5.48
N ALA A 159 1.89 -11.11 5.29
CA ALA A 159 1.64 -10.12 6.33
C ALA A 159 0.63 -9.09 5.85
N THR A 160 -0.20 -8.60 6.77
CA THR A 160 -1.20 -7.56 6.55
C THR A 160 -0.97 -6.38 7.49
N GLY A 161 -1.46 -5.21 7.10
CA GLY A 161 -1.52 -4.03 7.93
C GLY A 161 -2.73 -3.17 7.54
N GLY A 162 -3.26 -2.44 8.50
CA GLY A 162 -4.48 -1.67 8.31
C GLY A 162 -4.68 -0.57 9.33
N ASN A 163 -5.94 -0.24 9.54
CA ASN A 163 -6.38 0.88 10.38
C ASN A 163 -6.12 0.66 11.88
N ASP A 164 -6.08 -0.58 12.32
CA ASP A 164 -5.94 -0.93 13.73
C ASP A 164 -4.49 -0.86 14.25
N LYS A 165 -3.54 -0.44 13.39
CA LYS A 165 -2.13 -0.15 13.73
C LYS A 165 -1.26 -1.38 14.00
N TYR A 166 -1.75 -2.57 13.67
CA TYR A 166 -1.00 -3.82 13.89
C TYR A 166 -0.65 -4.50 12.60
N VAL A 167 0.56 -5.06 12.57
CA VAL A 167 0.97 -5.99 11.53
C VAL A 167 0.62 -7.40 11.97
N ARG A 168 -0.03 -8.17 11.11
CA ARG A 168 -0.36 -9.57 11.36
C ARG A 168 0.38 -10.46 10.40
N LEU A 169 0.96 -11.52 10.94
CA LEU A 169 1.67 -12.55 10.19
C LEU A 169 0.82 -13.81 10.11
N TYR A 170 0.64 -14.32 8.91
CA TYR A 170 -0.16 -15.51 8.60
C TYR A 170 0.68 -16.60 7.95
N ASP A 171 0.32 -17.86 8.22
CA ASP A 171 0.79 -19.01 7.47
C ASP A 171 -0.08 -19.21 6.23
N ASP A 172 0.54 -19.23 5.05
CA ASP A 172 -0.23 -19.34 3.79
C ASP A 172 -0.74 -20.75 3.52
N ASN A 173 -0.18 -21.79 4.12
CA ASN A 173 -0.68 -23.17 3.94
C ASN A 173 -1.93 -23.42 4.81
N THR A 174 -1.85 -23.06 6.09
CA THR A 174 -2.93 -23.28 7.05
C THR A 174 -3.98 -22.19 7.02
N LYS A 175 -3.66 -21.01 6.45
CA LYS A 175 -4.50 -19.80 6.44
C LYS A 175 -4.84 -19.26 7.83
N THR A 176 -3.97 -19.55 8.79
CA THR A 176 -4.16 -19.15 10.19
C THR A 176 -3.25 -18.01 10.57
N LEU A 177 -3.73 -17.17 11.48
CA LEU A 177 -2.91 -16.13 12.10
C LEU A 177 -1.82 -16.80 12.96
N ILE A 178 -0.56 -16.51 12.62
CA ILE A 178 0.58 -16.97 13.42
C ILE A 178 0.76 -16.05 14.63
N LYS A 179 0.81 -14.73 14.38
CA LYS A 179 1.00 -13.72 15.42
C LYS A 179 0.61 -12.33 14.93
N LYS A 180 0.06 -11.54 15.85
CA LYS A 180 0.00 -10.09 15.79
C LYS A 180 1.35 -9.57 16.26
N LEU A 181 2.07 -8.85 15.40
CA LEU A 181 3.42 -8.41 15.68
C LEU A 181 3.36 -7.14 16.56
N GLU A 182 3.89 -7.27 17.76
CA GLU A 182 3.91 -6.22 18.78
C GLU A 182 5.34 -5.99 19.23
N ARG A 183 5.61 -4.87 19.89
CA ARG A 183 6.90 -4.66 20.53
C ARG A 183 7.08 -5.63 21.70
N HIS A 184 8.28 -6.11 21.92
CA HIS A 184 8.66 -6.86 23.11
C HIS A 184 9.28 -5.95 24.17
N ARG A 185 9.90 -4.86 23.75
CA ARG A 185 10.65 -3.94 24.61
C ARG A 185 9.99 -2.57 24.63
N TYR A 186 9.85 -1.98 25.80
CA TYR A 186 9.25 -0.65 25.99
C TYR A 186 10.03 0.49 25.36
N ASP A 187 11.32 0.30 25.06
CA ASP A 187 12.16 1.28 24.36
C ASP A 187 11.99 1.26 22.83
N LEU A 188 11.23 0.31 22.29
CA LEU A 188 10.87 0.26 20.88
C LEU A 188 9.48 0.85 20.63
N PRO A 189 9.28 1.59 19.54
CA PRO A 189 7.96 2.13 19.21
C PRO A 189 6.99 1.06 18.74
N GLU A 190 5.71 1.39 18.78
CA GLU A 190 4.62 0.73 18.07
C GLU A 190 3.99 1.73 17.12
N HIS A 191 3.30 1.24 16.09
CA HIS A 191 2.54 2.15 15.24
C HIS A 191 1.45 2.86 16.04
N SER A 192 1.44 4.19 15.96
CA SER A 192 0.44 5.04 16.61
C SER A 192 -0.71 5.43 15.68
N ASN A 193 -0.56 5.15 14.38
CA ASN A 193 -1.55 5.41 13.35
C ASN A 193 -1.62 4.24 12.35
N ARG A 194 -2.54 4.33 11.39
CA ARG A 194 -2.79 3.27 10.37
C ARG A 194 -1.55 2.94 9.54
N ILE A 195 -1.44 1.66 9.17
CA ILE A 195 -0.33 1.11 8.39
C ILE A 195 -0.76 1.01 6.93
N PHE A 196 0.01 1.61 6.03
CA PHE A 196 -0.27 1.64 4.60
C PHE A 196 0.63 0.74 3.76
N ALA A 197 1.78 0.37 4.27
CA ALA A 197 2.73 -0.48 3.57
C ALA A 197 3.33 -1.54 4.48
N VAL A 198 3.40 -2.76 4.00
CA VAL A 198 4.20 -3.86 4.56
C VAL A 198 5.07 -4.44 3.45
N LYS A 199 6.30 -4.85 3.79
CA LYS A 199 7.26 -5.33 2.81
C LYS A 199 8.17 -6.40 3.40
N PHE A 200 8.15 -7.60 2.82
CA PHE A 200 9.16 -8.60 3.10
C PHE A 200 10.45 -8.29 2.34
N SER A 201 11.59 -8.46 2.99
CA SER A 201 12.87 -8.36 2.32
C SER A 201 13.10 -9.58 1.43
N LYS A 202 13.54 -9.33 0.19
CA LYS A 202 13.95 -10.41 -0.72
C LYS A 202 15.35 -10.93 -0.43
N LYS A 203 16.16 -10.14 0.27
CA LYS A 203 17.54 -10.47 0.63
C LYS A 203 17.63 -11.21 1.96
N ASP A 204 16.92 -10.72 2.97
CA ASP A 204 16.83 -11.35 4.30
C ASP A 204 15.43 -11.91 4.50
N PRO A 205 15.24 -13.24 4.45
CA PRO A 205 13.93 -13.87 4.60
C PRO A 205 13.30 -13.67 5.98
N ASN A 206 14.08 -13.21 6.97
CA ASN A 206 13.60 -12.97 8.33
C ASN A 206 13.20 -11.51 8.58
N LEU A 207 13.38 -10.62 7.60
CA LEU A 207 13.09 -9.20 7.75
C LEU A 207 11.77 -8.83 7.09
N LEU A 208 10.87 -8.27 7.89
CA LEU A 208 9.63 -7.62 7.46
C LEU A 208 9.66 -6.16 7.89
N LEU A 209 9.19 -5.26 7.04
CA LEU A 209 9.05 -3.83 7.34
C LEU A 209 7.58 -3.42 7.26
N SER A 210 7.21 -2.43 8.06
CA SER A 210 5.93 -1.73 7.93
C SER A 210 6.11 -0.23 8.04
N GLY A 211 5.19 0.52 7.44
CA GLY A 211 5.18 1.98 7.49
C GLY A 211 3.77 2.54 7.30
N GLY A 212 3.55 3.72 7.83
CA GLY A 212 2.20 4.33 7.82
C GLY A 212 2.20 5.82 8.12
N TRP A 213 1.09 6.28 8.68
CA TRP A 213 0.82 7.69 8.94
C TRP A 213 1.43 8.23 10.23
N ASP A 214 2.18 7.45 10.95
CA ASP A 214 2.87 7.86 12.17
C ASP A 214 4.34 8.24 11.93
N ASN A 215 4.74 8.40 10.68
CA ASN A 215 6.09 8.75 10.27
C ASN A 215 7.15 7.76 10.80
N THR A 216 6.73 6.50 11.03
CA THR A 216 7.60 5.45 11.57
C THR A 216 7.63 4.26 10.64
N ILE A 217 8.83 3.73 10.40
CA ILE A 217 9.03 2.44 9.76
C ILE A 217 9.50 1.48 10.86
N LEU A 218 8.77 0.40 11.07
CA LEU A 218 9.16 -0.67 11.98
C LEU A 218 9.79 -1.82 11.21
N LEU A 219 10.86 -2.36 11.77
CA LEU A 219 11.55 -3.53 11.28
C LEU A 219 11.28 -4.70 12.24
N TYR A 220 10.79 -5.81 11.70
CA TYR A 220 10.46 -7.01 12.48
C TYR A 220 11.40 -8.15 12.10
N ASP A 221 11.87 -8.88 13.11
CA ASP A 221 12.47 -10.21 12.92
C ASP A 221 11.36 -11.26 12.97
N ILE A 222 11.12 -11.96 11.87
CA ILE A 222 10.05 -12.96 11.73
C ILE A 222 10.27 -14.17 12.64
N ARG A 223 11.53 -14.51 12.98
CA ARG A 223 11.87 -15.64 13.86
C ARG A 223 11.44 -15.38 15.29
N SER A 224 11.77 -14.20 15.81
CA SER A 224 11.30 -13.74 17.14
C SER A 224 9.85 -13.26 17.10
N ARG A 225 9.36 -12.86 15.93
CA ARG A 225 8.03 -12.27 15.71
C ARG A 225 7.82 -11.00 16.51
N GLU A 226 8.83 -10.12 16.50
CA GLU A 226 8.88 -8.91 17.30
C GLU A 226 9.53 -7.77 16.53
N VAL A 227 9.29 -6.54 16.98
CA VAL A 227 10.01 -5.36 16.48
C VAL A 227 11.48 -5.48 16.87
N SER A 228 12.36 -5.46 15.89
CA SER A 228 13.82 -5.52 16.06
C SER A 228 14.46 -4.13 16.03
N ASN A 229 13.91 -3.23 15.20
CA ASN A 229 14.45 -1.90 15.00
C ASN A 229 13.40 -0.95 14.41
N TYR A 230 13.73 0.34 14.27
CA TYR A 230 12.86 1.34 13.67
C TYR A 230 13.63 2.45 12.97
N LEU A 231 12.93 3.16 12.07
CA LEU A 231 13.40 4.36 11.37
C LEU A 231 12.31 5.40 11.41
N TYR A 232 12.69 6.68 11.50
CA TYR A 232 11.75 7.79 11.43
C TYR A 232 11.89 8.55 10.10
N GLY A 233 10.78 9.04 9.59
CA GLY A 233 10.79 9.98 8.48
C GLY A 233 9.52 10.05 7.66
N PRO A 234 9.18 9.04 6.85
CA PRO A 234 8.15 9.21 5.84
C PRO A 234 6.73 9.06 6.40
N HIS A 235 5.84 9.95 5.98
CA HIS A 235 4.39 9.81 6.15
C HIS A 235 3.83 8.98 4.99
N ILE A 236 3.83 7.66 5.14
CA ILE A 236 3.51 6.74 4.05
C ILE A 236 2.01 6.64 3.84
N CYS A 237 1.57 6.87 2.60
CA CYS A 237 0.22 6.67 2.14
C CYS A 237 0.25 5.78 0.89
N GLY A 238 -0.49 4.71 0.88
CA GLY A 238 -0.46 3.74 -0.22
C GLY A 238 0.78 2.84 -0.22
N ASP A 239 1.13 2.27 -1.37
CA ASP A 239 2.28 1.36 -1.52
C ASP A 239 3.59 2.15 -1.70
N GLY A 240 3.84 3.05 -0.75
CA GLY A 240 4.91 4.04 -0.75
C GLY A 240 6.24 3.54 -0.21
N MET A 241 6.51 2.23 -0.25
CA MET A 241 7.73 1.62 0.26
C MET A 241 8.21 0.50 -0.66
N ASP A 242 9.50 0.47 -1.00
CA ASP A 242 10.11 -0.63 -1.75
C ASP A 242 11.54 -0.92 -1.30
N LEU A 243 11.95 -2.18 -1.48
CA LEU A 243 13.24 -2.71 -1.05
C LEU A 243 14.04 -3.25 -2.24
N LYS A 244 15.30 -2.86 -2.31
CA LYS A 244 16.29 -3.47 -3.20
C LYS A 244 17.59 -3.70 -2.44
N ASP A 245 17.94 -4.95 -2.23
CA ASP A 245 19.04 -5.39 -1.36
C ASP A 245 18.92 -4.79 0.05
N ASP A 246 19.86 -3.94 0.47
CA ASP A 246 19.84 -3.25 1.76
C ASP A 246 19.29 -1.83 1.68
N LEU A 247 18.85 -1.40 0.50
CA LEU A 247 18.29 -0.07 0.30
C LEU A 247 16.77 -0.10 0.46
N LEU A 248 16.26 0.78 1.29
CA LEU A 248 14.84 1.06 1.44
C LEU A 248 14.54 2.41 0.80
N LEU A 249 13.65 2.40 -0.19
CA LEU A 249 13.06 3.58 -0.79
C LEU A 249 11.68 3.81 -0.18
N THR A 250 11.41 5.05 0.20
CA THR A 250 10.09 5.46 0.69
C THR A 250 9.66 6.76 0.02
N VAL A 251 8.35 6.92 -0.09
CA VAL A 251 7.73 8.17 -0.50
C VAL A 251 6.72 8.63 0.55
N SER A 252 6.60 9.96 0.68
CA SER A 252 5.79 10.60 1.71
C SER A 252 4.62 11.37 1.10
N TRP A 253 3.49 11.34 1.79
CA TRP A 253 2.29 12.13 1.48
C TRP A 253 2.34 13.52 2.14
N GLU A 254 3.55 14.03 2.36
CA GLU A 254 3.83 15.37 2.90
C GLU A 254 4.42 16.28 1.82
N LYS A 255 4.49 17.57 2.11
CA LYS A 255 5.02 18.59 1.18
C LYS A 255 6.54 18.63 1.17
N GLU A 256 7.15 18.21 2.24
CA GLU A 256 8.60 18.20 2.43
C GLU A 256 9.09 16.76 2.59
N ASP A 257 10.37 16.53 2.36
CA ASP A 257 11.03 15.23 2.54
C ASP A 257 10.33 14.07 1.81
N GLN A 258 9.85 14.35 0.60
CA GLN A 258 8.91 13.47 -0.10
C GLN A 258 9.48 12.13 -0.51
N ILE A 259 10.77 12.05 -0.84
CA ILE A 259 11.45 10.82 -1.24
C ILE A 259 12.60 10.61 -0.28
N GLN A 260 12.64 9.47 0.39
CA GLN A 260 13.67 9.15 1.35
C GLN A 260 14.31 7.80 1.04
N LEU A 261 15.63 7.75 1.13
CA LEU A 261 16.43 6.53 1.00
C LEU A 261 17.10 6.20 2.33
N PHE A 262 17.07 4.93 2.70
CA PHE A 262 17.70 4.41 3.91
C PHE A 262 18.63 3.24 3.56
N ASP A 263 19.77 3.14 4.25
CA ASP A 263 20.60 1.93 4.29
C ASP A 263 20.24 1.14 5.56
N LEU A 264 19.67 -0.03 5.37
CA LEU A 264 19.20 -0.89 6.47
C LEU A 264 20.35 -1.50 7.27
N ARG A 265 21.55 -1.67 6.69
CA ARG A 265 22.72 -2.19 7.41
C ARG A 265 23.22 -1.18 8.44
N MET A 266 23.19 0.10 8.08
CA MET A 266 23.60 1.19 8.95
C MET A 266 22.45 1.72 9.82
N ASN A 267 21.24 1.26 9.56
CA ASN A 267 19.99 1.78 10.15
C ASN A 267 19.90 3.30 10.05
N LYS A 268 20.23 3.85 8.88
CA LYS A 268 20.39 5.29 8.69
C LYS A 268 19.72 5.77 7.41
N LYS A 269 19.10 6.96 7.51
CA LYS A 269 18.66 7.71 6.34
C LYS A 269 19.88 8.25 5.60
N ILE A 270 20.03 7.89 4.32
CA ILE A 270 21.16 8.24 3.48
C ILE A 270 20.84 9.32 2.45
N GLY A 271 19.56 9.59 2.19
CA GLY A 271 19.15 10.63 1.25
C GLY A 271 17.72 11.07 1.47
N VAL A 272 17.49 12.36 1.20
CA VAL A 272 16.18 13.01 1.19
C VAL A 272 16.08 13.83 -0.07
N PHE A 273 14.98 13.69 -0.82
CA PHE A 273 14.79 14.38 -2.08
C PHE A 273 13.39 14.94 -2.15
N GLN A 274 13.27 16.07 -2.82
CA GLN A 274 11.98 16.68 -3.14
C GLN A 274 11.67 16.53 -4.62
N MET A 275 10.43 16.44 -4.93
CA MET A 275 9.95 16.50 -6.29
C MET A 275 9.94 17.97 -6.74
N ASN A 276 11.13 18.51 -7.06
CA ASN A 276 11.27 19.88 -7.52
C ASN A 276 10.55 20.07 -8.88
N ILE A 277 9.48 20.82 -8.88
CA ILE A 277 8.82 21.30 -10.09
C ILE A 277 9.67 22.46 -10.59
N LYS A 278 10.28 22.33 -11.77
CA LYS A 278 10.91 23.48 -12.43
C LYS A 278 9.80 24.51 -12.74
N GLU A 279 9.72 25.54 -11.95
CA GLU A 279 8.89 26.69 -12.25
C GLU A 279 9.43 27.34 -13.54
N ASN A 280 8.60 27.47 -14.56
CA ASN A 280 8.82 28.49 -15.58
C ASN A 280 8.73 29.83 -14.86
N ASN A 281 9.83 30.59 -14.87
CA ASN A 281 10.03 31.89 -14.19
C ASN A 281 9.05 33.00 -14.66
N ASN A 282 7.76 32.81 -14.45
CA ASN A 282 6.77 33.87 -14.56
C ASN A 282 6.36 34.31 -13.15
N GLU A 283 6.95 35.44 -12.74
CA GLU A 283 7.09 35.99 -11.40
C GLU A 283 5.80 36.44 -10.67
N ASN A 284 4.61 35.96 -10.94
CA ASN A 284 3.40 36.53 -10.33
C ASN A 284 2.49 35.60 -9.53
N ASN A 285 2.91 34.35 -9.21
CA ASN A 285 2.07 33.47 -8.39
C ASN A 285 2.52 33.43 -6.93
N LYS A 286 1.79 34.16 -6.08
CA LYS A 286 2.00 34.23 -4.62
C LYS A 286 1.67 32.92 -3.84
N ASN A 287 1.21 31.85 -4.48
CA ASN A 287 0.83 30.60 -3.83
C ASN A 287 1.82 29.48 -4.17
N LYS A 288 3.01 29.54 -3.59
CA LYS A 288 4.01 28.46 -3.65
C LYS A 288 3.52 27.10 -3.12
N LEU A 289 2.43 27.10 -2.37
CA LEU A 289 1.87 25.93 -1.68
C LEU A 289 1.00 25.03 -2.58
N ASP A 290 0.53 25.54 -3.73
CA ASP A 290 -0.40 24.79 -4.60
C ASP A 290 0.28 23.90 -5.64
N ASN A 291 1.63 23.86 -5.64
CA ASN A 291 2.43 23.18 -6.66
C ASN A 291 3.12 21.88 -6.18
N VAL A 292 2.71 21.33 -5.05
CA VAL A 292 3.34 20.12 -4.49
C VAL A 292 2.53 18.89 -4.82
N SER A 293 3.18 17.86 -5.36
CA SER A 293 2.57 16.53 -5.54
C SER A 293 2.59 15.75 -4.24
N TYR A 294 1.54 14.97 -3.99
CA TYR A 294 1.50 14.01 -2.90
C TYR A 294 1.84 12.62 -3.46
N LEU A 295 2.85 11.96 -2.89
CA LEU A 295 3.36 10.70 -3.42
C LEU A 295 2.67 9.50 -2.77
N TYR A 296 2.30 8.49 -3.58
CA TYR A 296 1.58 7.30 -3.13
C TYR A 296 2.35 6.01 -3.35
N SER A 297 3.15 5.91 -4.40
CA SER A 297 3.84 4.67 -4.74
C SER A 297 5.24 4.92 -5.25
N CYS A 298 6.12 4.00 -4.91
CA CYS A 298 7.49 3.96 -5.42
C CYS A 298 7.91 2.53 -5.71
N ARG A 299 8.82 2.37 -6.69
CA ARG A 299 9.40 1.08 -7.06
C ARG A 299 10.84 1.23 -7.52
N PHE A 300 11.70 0.36 -7.04
CA PHE A 300 13.00 0.15 -7.64
C PHE A 300 12.88 -0.59 -8.96
N ASN A 301 13.66 -0.19 -9.93
CA ASN A 301 13.84 -0.99 -11.13
C ASN A 301 14.68 -2.24 -10.78
N PRO A 302 14.20 -3.45 -11.11
CA PRO A 302 14.91 -4.67 -10.73
C PRO A 302 16.25 -4.85 -11.44
N SER A 303 16.43 -4.28 -12.66
CA SER A 303 17.58 -4.56 -13.52
C SER A 303 18.68 -3.49 -13.47
N ASN A 304 18.37 -2.27 -13.07
CA ASN A 304 19.31 -1.15 -13.06
C ASN A 304 19.17 -0.28 -11.80
N ASN A 305 19.99 0.75 -11.67
CA ASN A 305 19.97 1.65 -10.51
C ASN A 305 19.06 2.86 -10.76
N THR A 306 17.81 2.57 -11.13
CA THR A 306 16.75 3.57 -11.23
C THR A 306 15.58 3.22 -10.32
N PHE A 307 14.76 4.20 -9.98
CA PHE A 307 13.49 4.00 -9.32
C PHE A 307 12.43 4.95 -9.88
N CYS A 308 11.17 4.57 -9.79
CA CYS A 308 10.05 5.45 -10.13
C CYS A 308 9.28 5.85 -8.88
N VAL A 309 8.66 7.02 -8.96
CA VAL A 309 7.69 7.53 -7.99
C VAL A 309 6.46 8.04 -8.70
N THR A 310 5.30 7.88 -8.06
CA THR A 310 4.02 8.34 -8.58
C THR A 310 3.24 9.13 -7.56
N GLY A 311 2.41 10.07 -8.02
CA GLY A 311 1.68 10.94 -7.12
C GLY A 311 0.47 11.64 -7.76
N SER A 312 -0.20 12.44 -6.95
CA SER A 312 -1.36 13.27 -7.30
C SER A 312 -1.05 14.77 -7.20
N ASN A 313 -2.07 15.60 -7.44
CA ASN A 313 -2.07 17.06 -7.43
C ASN A 313 -1.42 17.71 -8.67
N LYS A 314 -0.38 17.19 -9.24
CA LYS A 314 0.15 17.52 -10.58
C LYS A 314 0.26 16.28 -11.46
N ASN A 315 -0.25 15.15 -10.94
CA ASN A 315 -0.35 13.89 -11.65
C ASN A 315 0.98 13.48 -12.29
N TYR A 316 1.99 13.31 -11.44
CA TYR A 316 3.34 12.99 -11.90
C TYR A 316 3.64 11.50 -11.81
N LEU A 317 4.40 11.06 -12.79
CA LEU A 317 5.26 9.89 -12.71
C LEU A 317 6.68 10.33 -13.07
N ARG A 318 7.64 10.05 -12.20
CA ARG A 318 9.03 10.44 -12.42
C ARG A 318 9.97 9.27 -12.15
N ILE A 319 10.99 9.15 -12.99
CA ILE A 319 12.04 8.12 -12.87
C ILE A 319 13.34 8.81 -12.53
N TYR A 320 14.01 8.29 -11.52
CA TYR A 320 15.27 8.79 -11.01
C TYR A 320 16.38 7.77 -11.22
N ASP A 321 17.60 8.26 -11.50
CA ASP A 321 18.83 7.49 -11.51
C ASP A 321 19.61 7.75 -10.22
N TYR A 322 20.02 6.68 -9.54
CA TYR A 322 20.80 6.75 -8.30
C TYR A 322 22.19 6.09 -8.42
N ASN A 323 22.76 5.97 -9.63
CA ASN A 323 24.09 5.39 -9.85
C ASN A 323 25.24 6.10 -9.09
N ASN A 324 25.07 7.37 -8.76
CA ASN A 324 26.10 8.18 -8.12
C ASN A 324 25.99 8.25 -6.59
N LEU A 325 25.28 7.32 -5.97
CA LEU A 325 25.18 7.23 -4.52
C LEU A 325 26.50 6.72 -3.92
N ASN A 326 27.35 7.62 -3.46
CA ASN A 326 28.41 7.28 -2.51
C ASN A 326 27.85 7.46 -1.10
N CYS A 327 28.00 6.43 -0.26
CA CYS A 327 27.34 6.31 1.06
C CYS A 327 27.64 7.45 2.06
N ASP A 328 28.60 8.32 1.79
CA ASP A 328 29.08 9.29 2.80
C ASP A 328 28.39 10.65 2.76
N ASN A 329 27.83 11.08 1.62
CA ASN A 329 27.07 12.35 1.52
C ASN A 329 26.19 12.34 0.26
N ILE A 330 24.91 12.10 0.41
CA ILE A 330 23.94 12.19 -0.70
C ILE A 330 23.35 13.59 -0.71
N THR A 331 23.70 14.37 -1.70
CA THR A 331 23.09 15.66 -1.99
C THR A 331 22.07 15.50 -3.11
N GLU A 332 21.04 16.36 -3.15
CA GLU A 332 20.01 16.39 -4.20
C GLU A 332 20.59 16.45 -5.63
N GLU A 333 21.79 16.98 -5.80
CA GLU A 333 22.48 17.09 -7.08
C GLU A 333 22.92 15.75 -7.70
N ARG A 334 22.95 14.67 -6.91
CA ARG A 334 23.45 13.35 -7.35
C ARG A 334 22.37 12.41 -7.85
N ILE A 335 21.10 12.66 -7.53
CA ILE A 335 19.97 11.92 -8.09
C ILE A 335 19.36 12.77 -9.21
N LYS A 336 19.48 12.27 -10.42
CA LYS A 336 18.91 12.92 -11.60
C LYS A 336 17.56 12.31 -11.94
N ALA A 337 16.54 13.15 -12.10
CA ALA A 337 15.37 12.75 -12.85
C ALA A 337 15.76 12.53 -14.31
N ILE A 338 15.64 11.28 -14.77
CA ILE A 338 15.98 10.90 -16.16
C ILE A 338 14.76 10.93 -17.06
N ARG A 339 13.58 10.75 -16.50
CA ARG A 339 12.32 10.85 -17.23
C ARG A 339 11.24 11.43 -16.36
N ASP A 340 10.50 12.36 -16.92
CA ASP A 340 9.47 13.13 -16.25
C ASP A 340 8.20 13.10 -17.12
N LEU A 341 7.15 12.47 -16.62
CA LEU A 341 5.82 12.54 -17.19
C LEU A 341 5.00 13.51 -16.36
N ASN A 342 4.97 14.75 -16.80
CA ASN A 342 4.23 15.83 -16.18
C ASN A 342 2.82 15.91 -16.78
N ASP A 343 1.90 16.45 -16.00
CA ASP A 343 0.54 16.75 -16.44
C ASP A 343 -0.20 15.53 -17.00
N LEU A 344 -0.01 14.36 -16.36
CA LEU A 344 -0.88 13.22 -16.59
C LEU A 344 -2.33 13.68 -16.34
N LYS A 345 -3.24 13.27 -17.19
CA LYS A 345 -4.65 13.69 -17.11
C LYS A 345 -5.31 13.35 -15.78
N HIS A 346 -4.76 12.37 -15.06
CA HIS A 346 -5.33 11.82 -13.83
C HIS A 346 -4.23 11.48 -12.83
N PRO A 347 -4.55 11.49 -11.51
CA PRO A 347 -3.67 11.02 -10.45
C PRO A 347 -3.16 9.61 -10.73
N CYS A 348 -1.91 9.35 -10.34
CA CYS A 348 -1.27 8.05 -10.48
C CYS A 348 -1.00 7.48 -9.07
N TYR A 349 -1.75 6.44 -8.68
CA TYR A 349 -1.69 5.89 -7.32
C TYR A 349 -0.77 4.69 -7.19
N CYS A 350 -0.50 3.99 -8.27
CA CYS A 350 0.29 2.77 -8.24
C CYS A 350 1.15 2.60 -9.49
N CYS A 351 2.28 1.94 -9.32
CA CYS A 351 3.18 1.59 -10.41
C CYS A 351 3.89 0.27 -10.13
N ASP A 352 4.37 -0.36 -11.20
CA ASP A 352 5.20 -1.55 -11.09
C ASP A 352 6.10 -1.73 -12.31
N TYR A 353 7.28 -2.31 -12.10
CA TYR A 353 8.19 -2.69 -13.17
C TYR A 353 8.01 -4.16 -13.54
N ASN A 354 8.18 -4.46 -14.81
CA ASN A 354 8.40 -5.85 -15.21
C ASN A 354 9.77 -6.33 -14.70
N ILE A 355 9.94 -7.66 -14.58
CA ILE A 355 11.17 -8.25 -14.02
C ILE A 355 12.44 -7.88 -14.82
N LYS A 356 12.30 -7.57 -16.11
CA LYS A 356 13.41 -7.12 -16.96
C LYS A 356 13.75 -5.64 -16.77
N GLY A 357 12.94 -4.89 -16.04
CA GLY A 357 13.12 -3.46 -15.81
C GLY A 357 13.00 -2.56 -17.05
N ASN A 358 12.57 -3.10 -18.17
CA ASN A 358 12.45 -2.36 -19.45
C ASN A 358 11.02 -1.86 -19.72
N LYS A 359 10.05 -2.25 -18.92
CA LYS A 359 8.67 -1.76 -18.97
C LYS A 359 8.20 -1.34 -17.61
N LEU A 360 7.58 -0.19 -17.53
CA LEU A 360 6.89 0.33 -16.36
C LEU A 360 5.40 0.40 -16.68
N VAL A 361 4.58 -0.09 -15.76
CA VAL A 361 3.12 0.06 -15.79
C VAL A 361 2.70 0.97 -14.66
N TYR A 362 1.69 1.81 -14.90
CA TYR A 362 1.10 2.63 -13.86
C TYR A 362 -0.43 2.69 -14.00
N GLY A 363 -1.10 2.73 -12.86
CA GLY A 363 -2.55 2.83 -12.77
C GLY A 363 -2.96 4.25 -12.43
N SER A 364 -3.90 4.79 -13.21
CA SER A 364 -4.48 6.11 -12.99
C SER A 364 -5.98 6.03 -12.73
N ALA A 365 -6.56 7.14 -12.29
CA ALA A 365 -8.01 7.32 -12.29
C ALA A 365 -8.56 7.14 -13.72
N LYS A 366 -9.75 6.55 -13.89
CA LYS A 366 -10.44 6.16 -15.15
C LYS A 366 -10.06 4.82 -15.73
N THR A 367 -9.85 3.78 -14.91
CA THR A 367 -9.65 2.41 -15.39
C THR A 367 -8.50 2.21 -16.36
N LYS A 368 -7.67 3.22 -16.59
CA LYS A 368 -6.56 3.13 -17.52
C LYS A 368 -5.31 2.63 -16.82
N ILE A 369 -4.80 1.53 -17.34
CA ILE A 369 -3.44 1.08 -17.10
C ILE A 369 -2.64 1.56 -18.30
N ASP A 370 -1.66 2.40 -18.05
CA ASP A 370 -0.77 2.94 -19.07
C ASP A 370 0.63 2.31 -18.97
N PHE A 371 1.30 2.21 -20.10
CA PHE A 371 2.60 1.54 -20.22
C PHE A 371 3.67 2.50 -20.68
N LEU A 372 4.85 2.36 -20.09
CA LEU A 372 6.03 3.09 -20.50
C LEU A 372 7.15 2.12 -20.87
N ASN A 373 7.56 2.12 -22.12
CA ASN A 373 8.76 1.40 -22.54
C ASN A 373 10.00 2.19 -22.15
N LEU A 374 10.90 1.54 -21.45
CA LEU A 374 12.20 2.08 -21.03
C LEU A 374 13.25 1.46 -21.97
N ILE A 375 14.00 2.31 -22.63
CA ILE A 375 15.08 1.90 -23.54
C ILE A 375 16.34 1.63 -22.73
#